data_8d2f03d4b39e07e378144d7728ddd923
#
_entry.id   8d2f03d4b39e07e378144d7728ddd923
#
_cell.length_a   1.000
_cell.length_b   1.000
_cell.length_c   1.000
_cell.angle_alpha   90.00
_cell.angle_beta   90.00
_cell.angle_gamma   90.00
#
_symmetry.space_group_name_H-M   'P 1'
#
loop_
_entity.id
_entity.type
_entity.pdbx_description
1 polymer ?
#
loop_
_entity_poly.entity_id
_entity_poly.type
_entity_poly.pdbx_seq_one_letter_code
_entity_poly.pdbx_strand_id
1 'polypeptide(L)'
;FTAVQLPSPTRVIAAGTELAQRGELATHLVISTQRVVLGFSIGAVLGLVLGALIGLWGPARIAAAPTIGALRAVPSLAWVPLLLLWIGIGENSKVTLVAIGAFFPVYTTVSAALAHVDPKLVEAARAFGYRGVKLFTTVPLPAVLPSVVSGLRLALAQAGLFLVAAELLGASMGLGYLLTDSQNNGRTDRLLLAIVLLAVLGKLTDALI
;
A
#
# COMPACT_ATOMS: atom_id res chain seq x y z
N PHE A 1 3.16 -35.03 -6.69
CA PHE A 1 2.80 -34.25 -5.51
C PHE A 1 2.05 -35.18 -4.54
N THR A 2 2.46 -35.16 -3.28
CA THR A 2 1.74 -35.84 -2.21
C THR A 2 0.55 -35.02 -1.75
N ALA A 3 -0.48 -35.61 -1.14
CA ALA A 3 -1.64 -34.92 -0.58
C ALA A 3 -1.27 -33.92 0.55
N VAL A 4 -0.05 -34.00 1.06
CA VAL A 4 0.52 -33.03 2.02
C VAL A 4 1.07 -31.83 1.30
N GLN A 5 1.66 -31.97 0.12
CA GLN A 5 2.24 -30.87 -0.67
C GLN A 5 1.16 -30.05 -1.40
N LEU A 6 0.11 -30.69 -1.88
CA LEU A 6 -1.01 -30.06 -2.57
C LEU A 6 -2.33 -30.62 -2.01
N PRO A 7 -2.88 -30.00 -0.95
CA PRO A 7 -4.15 -30.42 -0.38
C PRO A 7 -5.31 -30.16 -1.36
N SER A 8 -6.33 -31.02 -1.28
CA SER A 8 -7.54 -30.84 -2.08
C SER A 8 -8.28 -29.55 -1.70
N PRO A 9 -9.04 -28.92 -2.64
CA PRO A 9 -9.85 -27.74 -2.32
C PRO A 9 -10.80 -27.96 -1.14
N THR A 10 -11.32 -29.18 -0.98
CA THR A 10 -12.19 -29.55 0.15
C THR A 10 -11.47 -29.46 1.50
N ARG A 11 -10.18 -29.82 1.57
CA ARG A 11 -9.37 -29.64 2.78
C ARG A 11 -9.10 -28.18 3.09
N VAL A 12 -8.87 -27.36 2.07
CA VAL A 12 -8.69 -25.91 2.25
C VAL A 12 -9.97 -25.26 2.79
N ILE A 13 -11.13 -25.67 2.26
CA ILE A 13 -12.44 -25.18 2.76
C ILE A 13 -12.66 -25.67 4.21
N ALA A 14 -12.35 -26.93 4.51
CA ALA A 14 -12.47 -27.48 5.86
C ALA A 14 -11.55 -26.72 6.86
N ALA A 15 -10.33 -26.38 6.46
CA ALA A 15 -9.44 -25.55 7.27
C ALA A 15 -10.02 -24.15 7.50
N GLY A 16 -10.68 -23.55 6.50
CA GLY A 16 -11.38 -22.26 6.64
C GLY A 16 -12.53 -22.33 7.62
N THR A 17 -13.35 -23.39 7.56
CA THR A 17 -14.46 -23.59 8.52
C THR A 17 -13.98 -23.84 9.93
N GLU A 18 -12.88 -24.60 10.10
CA GLU A 18 -12.23 -24.82 11.39
C GLU A 18 -11.79 -23.50 12.04
N LEU A 19 -11.05 -22.68 11.30
CA LEU A 19 -10.59 -21.36 11.79
C LEU A 19 -11.74 -20.37 12.04
N ALA A 20 -12.80 -20.44 11.22
CA ALA A 20 -13.99 -19.62 11.41
C ALA A 20 -14.74 -19.98 12.69
N GLN A 21 -14.92 -21.28 12.98
CA GLN A 21 -15.56 -21.77 14.20
C GLN A 21 -14.78 -21.39 15.47
N ARG A 22 -13.45 -21.28 15.36
CA ARG A 22 -12.59 -20.81 16.48
C ARG A 22 -12.54 -19.28 16.60
N GLY A 23 -13.13 -18.53 15.66
CA GLY A 23 -13.04 -17.07 15.61
C GLY A 23 -11.69 -16.52 15.15
N GLU A 24 -10.70 -17.38 14.90
CA GLU A 24 -9.34 -17.02 14.51
C GLU A 24 -9.32 -16.36 13.12
N LEU A 25 -10.14 -16.88 12.19
CA LEU A 25 -10.21 -16.37 10.82
C LEU A 25 -10.62 -14.90 10.75
N ALA A 26 -11.66 -14.52 11.49
CA ALA A 26 -12.13 -13.15 11.57
C ALA A 26 -11.07 -12.22 12.16
N THR A 27 -10.38 -12.67 13.20
CA THR A 27 -9.30 -11.92 13.86
C THR A 27 -8.16 -11.62 12.88
N HIS A 28 -7.68 -12.63 12.14
CA HIS A 28 -6.61 -12.45 11.16
C HIS A 28 -7.02 -11.51 10.03
N LEU A 29 -8.24 -11.65 9.50
CA LEU A 29 -8.78 -10.77 8.44
C LEU A 29 -8.90 -9.32 8.91
N VAL A 30 -9.48 -9.09 10.08
CA VAL A 30 -9.68 -7.73 10.62
C VAL A 30 -8.36 -7.05 10.85
N ILE A 31 -7.40 -7.72 11.47
CA ILE A 31 -6.08 -7.15 11.78
C ILE A 31 -5.32 -6.79 10.49
N SER A 32 -5.26 -7.70 9.51
CA SER A 32 -4.59 -7.42 8.23
C SER A 32 -5.28 -6.27 7.48
N THR A 33 -6.62 -6.24 7.47
CA THR A 33 -7.38 -5.15 6.85
C THR A 33 -7.12 -3.81 7.54
N GLN A 34 -7.12 -3.76 8.87
CA GLN A 34 -6.81 -2.55 9.62
C GLN A 34 -5.41 -2.03 9.30
N ARG A 35 -4.39 -2.90 9.24
CA ARG A 35 -3.02 -2.52 8.88
C ARG A 35 -2.93 -1.93 7.48
N VAL A 36 -3.60 -2.56 6.50
CA VAL A 36 -3.65 -2.04 5.12
C VAL A 36 -4.33 -0.68 5.09
N VAL A 37 -5.52 -0.55 5.67
CA VAL A 37 -6.29 0.70 5.64
C VAL A 37 -5.53 1.83 6.32
N LEU A 38 -4.98 1.60 7.50
CA LEU A 38 -4.22 2.61 8.24
C LEU A 38 -2.92 2.99 7.50
N GLY A 39 -2.12 2.00 7.12
CA GLY A 39 -0.85 2.24 6.43
C GLY A 39 -1.06 2.88 5.07
N PHE A 40 -2.02 2.38 4.27
CA PHE A 40 -2.38 2.99 2.98
C PHE A 40 -2.86 4.44 3.16
N SER A 41 -3.74 4.71 4.11
CA SER A 41 -4.26 6.07 4.34
C SER A 41 -3.13 7.04 4.70
N ILE A 42 -2.24 6.65 5.61
CA ILE A 42 -1.09 7.48 6.01
C ILE A 42 -0.16 7.71 4.80
N GLY A 43 0.23 6.64 4.11
CA GLY A 43 1.12 6.71 2.96
C GLY A 43 0.52 7.50 1.80
N ALA A 44 -0.77 7.30 1.50
CA ALA A 44 -1.47 8.02 0.44
C ALA A 44 -1.59 9.51 0.75
N VAL A 45 -1.99 9.89 1.97
CA VAL A 45 -2.09 11.31 2.37
C VAL A 45 -0.72 11.99 2.29
N LEU A 46 0.32 11.38 2.83
CA LEU A 46 1.69 11.92 2.74
C LEU A 46 2.17 12.00 1.29
N GLY A 47 1.89 10.98 0.49
CA GLY A 47 2.22 10.94 -0.95
C GLY A 47 1.49 12.03 -1.74
N LEU A 48 0.20 12.23 -1.48
CA LEU A 48 -0.60 13.31 -2.10
C LEU A 48 -0.07 14.69 -1.73
N VAL A 49 0.15 14.95 -0.44
CA VAL A 49 0.60 16.26 0.05
C VAL A 49 2.00 16.57 -0.48
N LEU A 50 2.97 15.69 -0.27
CA LEU A 50 4.35 15.94 -0.70
C LEU A 50 4.46 15.88 -2.23
N GLY A 51 3.73 14.99 -2.90
CA GLY A 51 3.66 14.93 -4.35
C GLY A 51 3.11 16.21 -4.96
N ALA A 52 2.07 16.79 -4.35
CA ALA A 52 1.50 18.06 -4.80
C ALA A 52 2.46 19.23 -4.54
N LEU A 53 3.02 19.35 -3.34
CA LEU A 53 3.96 20.42 -2.99
C LEU A 53 5.18 20.43 -3.91
N ILE A 54 5.79 19.27 -4.11
CA ILE A 54 7.00 19.11 -4.91
C ILE A 54 6.67 19.19 -6.41
N GLY A 55 5.53 18.66 -6.84
CA GLY A 55 5.09 18.70 -8.23
C GLY A 55 4.80 20.11 -8.74
N LEU A 56 4.23 20.95 -7.89
CA LEU A 56 3.89 22.35 -8.22
C LEU A 56 5.10 23.29 -8.19
N TRP A 57 6.14 22.95 -7.44
CA TRP A 57 7.29 23.83 -7.28
C TRP A 57 8.56 23.22 -7.89
N GLY A 58 8.95 23.74 -9.06
CA GLY A 58 10.10 23.26 -9.83
C GLY A 58 11.41 23.13 -9.03
N PRO A 59 11.85 24.15 -8.29
CA PRO A 59 13.06 24.07 -7.46
C PRO A 59 13.00 22.98 -6.40
N ALA A 60 11.86 22.81 -5.72
CA ALA A 60 11.68 21.73 -4.75
C ALA A 60 11.77 20.36 -5.42
N ARG A 61 11.22 20.22 -6.63
CA ARG A 61 11.31 18.96 -7.40
C ARG A 61 12.76 18.62 -7.73
N ILE A 62 13.55 19.58 -8.20
CA ILE A 62 14.97 19.35 -8.53
C ILE A 62 15.75 18.95 -7.28
N ALA A 63 15.50 19.59 -6.15
CA ALA A 63 16.18 19.31 -4.89
C ALA A 63 15.77 17.96 -4.26
N ALA A 64 14.47 17.63 -4.32
CA ALA A 64 13.93 16.43 -3.67
C ALA A 64 14.04 15.16 -4.51
N ALA A 65 14.05 15.27 -5.85
CA ALA A 65 14.04 14.11 -6.75
C ALA A 65 15.19 13.12 -6.51
N PRO A 66 16.46 13.53 -6.32
CA PRO A 66 17.55 12.60 -6.07
C PRO A 66 17.36 11.82 -4.77
N THR A 67 16.98 12.51 -3.69
CA THR A 67 16.81 11.91 -2.37
C THR A 67 15.64 10.92 -2.34
N ILE A 68 14.49 11.33 -2.86
CA ILE A 68 13.30 10.45 -2.90
C ILE A 68 13.54 9.30 -3.86
N GLY A 69 14.22 9.54 -4.98
CA GLY A 69 14.63 8.49 -5.91
C GLY A 69 15.54 7.45 -5.26
N ALA A 70 16.52 7.88 -4.47
CA ALA A 70 17.40 6.99 -3.71
C ALA A 70 16.64 6.17 -2.66
N LEU A 71 15.75 6.82 -1.89
CA LEU A 71 14.91 6.13 -0.90
C LEU A 71 13.98 5.09 -1.54
N ARG A 72 13.40 5.40 -2.69
CA ARG A 72 12.56 4.49 -3.45
C ARG A 72 13.33 3.28 -4.00
N ALA A 73 14.61 3.44 -4.30
CA ALA A 73 15.46 2.36 -4.79
C ALA A 73 15.79 1.31 -3.71
N VAL A 74 15.59 1.64 -2.43
CA VAL A 74 15.81 0.69 -1.34
C VAL A 74 14.78 -0.44 -1.43
N PRO A 75 15.21 -1.72 -1.49
CA PRO A 75 14.28 -2.85 -1.49
C PRO A 75 13.37 -2.83 -0.26
N SER A 76 12.07 -3.12 -0.48
CA SER A 76 11.06 -3.08 0.59
C SER A 76 11.44 -3.87 1.84
N LEU A 77 12.02 -5.06 1.67
CA LEU A 77 12.43 -5.93 2.77
C LEU A 77 13.60 -5.35 3.58
N ALA A 78 14.40 -4.47 3.00
CA ALA A 78 15.50 -3.82 3.72
C ALA A 78 15.01 -2.80 4.77
N TRP A 79 13.79 -2.28 4.63
CA TRP A 79 13.20 -1.40 5.64
C TRP A 79 12.82 -2.12 6.93
N VAL A 80 12.52 -3.42 6.87
CA VAL A 80 12.03 -4.19 8.02
C VAL A 80 12.99 -4.16 9.21
N PRO A 81 14.28 -4.56 9.08
CA PRO A 81 15.19 -4.54 10.22
C PRO A 81 15.43 -3.13 10.75
N LEU A 82 15.43 -2.10 9.90
CA LEU A 82 15.55 -0.70 10.31
C LEU A 82 14.34 -0.25 11.15
N LEU A 83 13.12 -0.58 10.69
CA LEU A 83 11.90 -0.22 11.42
C LEU A 83 11.80 -0.97 12.74
N LEU A 84 12.22 -2.23 12.79
CA LEU A 84 12.28 -3.00 14.04
C LEU A 84 13.28 -2.41 15.02
N LEU A 85 14.41 -1.90 14.52
CA LEU A 85 15.42 -1.25 15.37
C LEU A 85 14.95 0.12 15.90
N TRP A 86 14.30 0.93 15.06
CA TRP A 86 13.93 2.31 15.41
C TRP A 86 12.60 2.41 16.16
N ILE A 87 11.62 1.60 15.77
CA ILE A 87 10.23 1.66 16.28
C ILE A 87 9.95 0.49 17.23
N GLY A 88 10.74 -0.59 17.13
CA GLY A 88 10.54 -1.81 17.89
C GLY A 88 9.58 -2.80 17.22
N ILE A 89 9.42 -3.95 17.88
CA ILE A 89 8.48 -4.99 17.44
C ILE A 89 7.08 -4.59 17.88
N GLY A 90 6.19 -4.31 16.94
CA GLY A 90 4.82 -3.91 17.28
C GLY A 90 3.98 -3.55 16.06
N GLU A 91 2.78 -3.05 16.30
CA GLU A 91 1.84 -2.64 15.23
C GLU A 91 2.36 -1.42 14.47
N ASN A 92 3.03 -0.48 15.16
CA ASN A 92 3.52 0.74 14.54
C ASN A 92 4.56 0.48 13.45
N SER A 93 5.47 -0.47 13.63
CA SER A 93 6.46 -0.83 12.61
C SER A 93 5.81 -1.45 11.38
N LYS A 94 4.77 -2.28 11.56
CA LYS A 94 4.02 -2.92 10.47
C LYS A 94 3.23 -1.89 9.67
N VAL A 95 2.46 -1.02 10.35
CA VAL A 95 1.70 0.06 9.71
C VAL A 95 2.64 1.02 8.98
N THR A 96 3.79 1.37 9.57
CA THR A 96 4.80 2.22 8.92
C THR A 96 5.36 1.59 7.66
N LEU A 97 5.64 0.29 7.67
CA LEU A 97 6.12 -0.42 6.48
C LEU A 97 5.08 -0.38 5.35
N VAL A 98 3.81 -0.62 5.66
CA VAL A 98 2.70 -0.50 4.70
C VAL A 98 2.56 0.93 4.18
N ALA A 99 2.72 1.93 5.05
CA ALA A 99 2.68 3.34 4.67
C ALA A 99 3.82 3.73 3.72
N ILE A 100 5.03 3.21 3.92
CA ILE A 100 6.15 3.39 2.99
C ILE A 100 5.80 2.79 1.62
N GLY A 101 5.20 1.60 1.58
CA GLY A 101 4.77 0.95 0.35
C GLY A 101 3.74 1.77 -0.43
N ALA A 102 2.79 2.39 0.27
CA ALA A 102 1.76 3.24 -0.34
C ALA A 102 2.28 4.62 -0.74
N PHE A 103 3.23 5.18 0.00
CA PHE A 103 3.73 6.54 -0.19
C PHE A 103 4.38 6.75 -1.56
N PHE A 104 5.33 5.90 -1.94
CA PHE A 104 6.13 6.13 -3.15
C PHE A 104 5.32 6.15 -4.45
N PRO A 105 4.38 5.21 -4.69
CA PRO A 105 3.56 5.25 -5.91
C PRO A 105 2.71 6.52 -6.00
N VAL A 106 2.07 6.92 -4.90
CA VAL A 106 1.25 8.15 -4.87
C VAL A 106 2.12 9.37 -5.13
N TYR A 107 3.20 9.53 -4.37
CA TYR A 107 4.12 10.65 -4.52
C TYR A 107 4.63 10.78 -5.96
N THR A 108 5.14 9.69 -6.54
CA THR A 108 5.72 9.74 -7.88
C THR A 108 4.69 10.06 -8.96
N THR A 109 3.51 9.47 -8.86
CA THR A 109 2.44 9.68 -9.85
C THR A 109 1.90 11.11 -9.76
N VAL A 110 1.64 11.60 -8.55
CA VAL A 110 1.10 12.96 -8.33
C VAL A 110 2.12 14.03 -8.73
N SER A 111 3.37 13.90 -8.28
CA SER A 111 4.40 14.89 -8.61
C SER A 111 4.71 14.93 -10.10
N ALA A 112 4.75 13.77 -10.76
CA ALA A 112 4.94 13.70 -12.21
C ALA A 112 3.74 14.28 -12.97
N ALA A 113 2.51 13.92 -12.60
CA ALA A 113 1.32 14.43 -13.26
C ALA A 113 1.22 15.96 -13.17
N LEU A 114 1.45 16.54 -12.00
CA LEU A 114 1.43 17.99 -11.81
C LEU A 114 2.55 18.70 -12.57
N ALA A 115 3.71 18.08 -12.71
CA ALA A 115 4.82 18.62 -13.47
C ALA A 115 4.56 18.70 -14.99
N HIS A 116 3.65 17.86 -15.49
CA HIS A 116 3.33 17.76 -16.92
C HIS A 116 1.99 18.41 -17.29
N VAL A 117 1.35 19.16 -16.38
CA VAL A 117 0.18 19.96 -16.74
C VAL A 117 0.58 21.01 -17.77
N ASP A 118 -0.19 21.10 -18.86
CA ASP A 118 0.11 22.03 -19.95
C ASP A 118 0.15 23.50 -19.43
N PRO A 119 1.31 24.19 -19.56
CA PRO A 119 1.45 25.56 -19.13
C PRO A 119 0.45 26.52 -19.79
N LYS A 120 0.05 26.22 -21.04
CA LYS A 120 -0.91 27.05 -21.79
C LYS A 120 -2.28 27.07 -21.13
N LEU A 121 -2.72 25.94 -20.56
CA LEU A 121 -3.98 25.88 -19.81
C LEU A 121 -3.92 26.76 -18.55
N VAL A 122 -2.77 26.72 -17.87
CA VAL A 122 -2.55 27.55 -16.67
C VAL A 122 -2.49 29.04 -17.03
N GLU A 123 -1.83 29.40 -18.14
CA GLU A 123 -1.76 30.77 -18.63
C GLU A 123 -3.14 31.30 -19.05
N ALA A 124 -3.91 30.50 -19.80
CA ALA A 124 -5.28 30.85 -20.18
C ALA A 124 -6.17 31.12 -18.95
N ALA A 125 -6.11 30.24 -17.97
CA ALA A 125 -6.88 30.43 -16.72
C ALA A 125 -6.46 31.70 -15.96
N ARG A 126 -5.17 32.04 -15.97
CA ARG A 126 -4.68 33.30 -15.38
C ARG A 126 -5.19 34.52 -16.13
N ALA A 127 -5.30 34.45 -17.47
CA ALA A 127 -5.89 35.51 -18.28
C ALA A 127 -7.36 35.73 -17.94
N PHE A 128 -8.10 34.70 -17.55
CA PHE A 128 -9.47 34.80 -17.02
C PHE A 128 -9.53 35.23 -15.54
N GLY A 129 -8.39 35.60 -14.94
CA GLY A 129 -8.33 36.14 -13.56
C GLY A 129 -8.25 35.05 -12.46
N TYR A 130 -8.14 33.78 -12.80
CA TYR A 130 -7.95 32.72 -11.78
C TYR A 130 -6.56 32.82 -11.14
N ARG A 131 -6.51 32.74 -9.80
CA ARG A 131 -5.25 32.82 -9.02
C ARG A 131 -5.32 31.90 -7.79
N GLY A 132 -4.14 31.51 -7.25
CA GLY A 132 -4.02 30.74 -6.01
C GLY A 132 -4.79 29.43 -6.04
N VAL A 133 -5.54 29.15 -4.99
CA VAL A 133 -6.32 27.92 -4.82
C VAL A 133 -7.35 27.74 -5.95
N LYS A 134 -8.02 28.85 -6.37
CA LYS A 134 -9.01 28.78 -7.45
C LYS A 134 -8.39 28.35 -8.78
N LEU A 135 -7.18 28.82 -9.10
CA LEU A 135 -6.44 28.38 -10.27
C LEU A 135 -6.12 26.87 -10.18
N PHE A 136 -5.61 26.43 -9.01
CA PHE A 136 -5.26 25.02 -8.79
C PHE A 136 -6.45 24.07 -8.95
N THR A 137 -7.59 24.41 -8.33
CA THR A 137 -8.80 23.59 -8.36
C THR A 137 -9.49 23.57 -9.72
N THR A 138 -9.29 24.62 -10.55
CA THR A 138 -9.95 24.74 -11.85
C THR A 138 -9.17 24.06 -12.98
N VAL A 139 -7.84 24.04 -12.94
CA VAL A 139 -7.02 23.52 -14.05
C VAL A 139 -6.11 22.36 -13.62
N PRO A 140 -5.08 22.54 -12.76
CA PRO A 140 -4.19 21.43 -12.43
C PRO A 140 -4.90 20.24 -11.79
N LEU A 141 -5.75 20.47 -10.80
CA LEU A 141 -6.39 19.39 -10.05
C LEU A 141 -7.26 18.47 -10.94
N PRO A 142 -8.21 18.97 -11.75
CA PRO A 142 -8.97 18.12 -12.66
C PRO A 142 -8.09 17.41 -13.70
N ALA A 143 -7.06 18.08 -14.20
CA ALA A 143 -6.16 17.52 -15.21
C ALA A 143 -5.36 16.31 -14.68
N VAL A 144 -4.99 16.31 -13.39
CA VAL A 144 -4.20 15.22 -12.78
C VAL A 144 -5.06 14.16 -12.09
N LEU A 145 -6.35 14.37 -11.91
CA LEU A 145 -7.23 13.47 -11.18
C LEU A 145 -7.18 12.02 -11.67
N PRO A 146 -7.20 11.71 -12.99
CA PRO A 146 -7.06 10.34 -13.48
C PRO A 146 -5.73 9.70 -13.06
N SER A 147 -4.64 10.48 -13.08
CA SER A 147 -3.32 10.01 -12.63
C SER A 147 -3.29 9.76 -11.12
N VAL A 148 -3.96 10.61 -10.34
CA VAL A 148 -4.09 10.42 -8.88
C VAL A 148 -4.79 9.10 -8.58
N VAL A 149 -5.93 8.80 -9.23
CA VAL A 149 -6.66 7.53 -9.06
C VAL A 149 -5.78 6.35 -9.44
N SER A 150 -5.07 6.42 -10.57
CA SER A 150 -4.14 5.37 -10.98
C SER A 150 -3.00 5.17 -9.98
N GLY A 151 -2.46 6.27 -9.42
CA GLY A 151 -1.45 6.24 -8.37
C GLY A 151 -1.95 5.60 -7.07
N LEU A 152 -3.18 5.89 -6.66
CA LEU A 152 -3.82 5.29 -5.48
C LEU A 152 -4.04 3.79 -5.66
N ARG A 153 -4.49 3.34 -6.84
CA ARG A 153 -4.60 1.90 -7.15
C ARG A 153 -3.26 1.18 -7.04
N LEU A 154 -2.23 1.74 -7.66
CA LEU A 154 -0.89 1.16 -7.57
C LEU A 154 -0.37 1.13 -6.14
N ALA A 155 -0.64 2.20 -5.37
CA ALA A 155 -0.26 2.29 -3.96
C ALA A 155 -0.97 1.24 -3.10
N LEU A 156 -2.25 0.97 -3.37
CA LEU A 156 -3.01 -0.04 -2.62
C LEU A 156 -2.48 -1.46 -2.90
N ALA A 157 -2.15 -1.75 -4.17
CA ALA A 157 -1.50 -3.02 -4.53
C ALA A 157 -0.14 -3.18 -3.84
N GLN A 158 0.68 -2.12 -3.80
CA GLN A 158 1.96 -2.12 -3.10
C GLN A 158 1.78 -2.26 -1.58
N ALA A 159 0.79 -1.56 -0.98
CA ALA A 159 0.46 -1.69 0.42
C ALA A 159 0.17 -3.14 0.82
N GLY A 160 -0.55 -3.89 -0.02
CA GLY A 160 -0.80 -5.31 0.17
C GLY A 160 0.48 -6.16 0.17
N LEU A 161 1.42 -5.91 -0.73
CA LEU A 161 2.72 -6.60 -0.76
C LEU A 161 3.55 -6.29 0.50
N PHE A 162 3.59 -5.02 0.91
CA PHE A 162 4.30 -4.59 2.11
C PHE A 162 3.64 -5.11 3.40
N LEU A 163 2.30 -5.28 3.41
CA LEU A 163 1.58 -5.94 4.51
C LEU A 163 2.10 -7.37 4.71
N VAL A 164 2.14 -8.17 3.64
CA VAL A 164 2.63 -9.55 3.71
C VAL A 164 4.04 -9.58 4.27
N ALA A 165 4.94 -8.72 3.75
CA ALA A 165 6.31 -8.62 4.25
C ALA A 165 6.37 -8.26 5.74
N ALA A 166 5.54 -7.31 6.19
CA ALA A 166 5.47 -6.89 7.58
C ALA A 166 4.96 -7.99 8.51
N GLU A 167 3.99 -8.76 8.05
CA GLU A 167 3.37 -9.82 8.85
C GLU A 167 4.21 -11.10 8.89
N LEU A 168 4.97 -11.43 7.83
CA LEU A 168 5.89 -12.56 7.82
C LEU A 168 7.04 -12.40 8.84
N LEU A 169 7.47 -11.18 9.13
CA LEU A 169 8.71 -10.90 9.85
C LEU A 169 8.53 -10.44 11.30
N GLY A 170 7.34 -10.51 11.87
CA GLY A 170 7.21 -10.11 13.26
C GLY A 170 5.78 -9.92 13.75
N ALA A 171 4.82 -10.53 13.08
CA ALA A 171 3.45 -10.54 13.54
C ALA A 171 3.17 -11.75 14.45
N SER A 172 2.26 -11.57 15.39
CA SER A 172 1.61 -12.64 16.16
C SER A 172 0.18 -12.91 15.68
N MET A 173 -0.33 -12.08 14.76
CA MET A 173 -1.67 -12.16 14.17
C MET A 173 -1.68 -11.50 12.80
N GLY A 174 -2.61 -11.91 11.94
CA GLY A 174 -2.76 -11.44 10.57
C GLY A 174 -2.68 -12.58 9.56
N LEU A 175 -3.01 -12.31 8.29
CA LEU A 175 -3.01 -13.33 7.23
C LEU A 175 -1.60 -13.79 6.87
N GLY A 176 -0.61 -12.88 6.88
CA GLY A 176 0.79 -13.23 6.68
C GLY A 176 1.37 -14.03 7.85
N TYR A 177 0.96 -13.73 9.09
CA TYR A 177 1.27 -14.58 10.23
C TYR A 177 0.67 -15.97 10.06
N LEU A 178 -0.61 -16.07 9.69
CA LEU A 178 -1.27 -17.36 9.45
C LEU A 178 -0.52 -18.19 8.40
N LEU A 179 0.06 -17.53 7.39
CA LEU A 179 0.87 -18.19 6.36
C LEU A 179 2.16 -18.80 6.97
N THR A 180 2.91 -18.02 7.77
CA THR A 180 4.15 -18.49 8.40
C THR A 180 3.88 -19.56 9.45
N ASP A 181 2.85 -19.38 10.29
CA ASP A 181 2.45 -20.34 11.30
C ASP A 181 2.05 -21.68 10.66
N SER A 182 1.26 -21.62 9.58
CA SER A 182 0.85 -22.80 8.83
C SER A 182 2.03 -23.51 8.18
N GLN A 183 3.02 -22.77 7.67
CA GLN A 183 4.25 -23.31 7.11
C GLN A 183 5.07 -24.05 8.19
N ASN A 184 5.26 -23.42 9.33
CA ASN A 184 6.05 -23.98 10.44
C ASN A 184 5.39 -25.23 11.04
N ASN A 185 4.05 -25.29 11.05
CA ASN A 185 3.28 -26.42 11.56
C ASN A 185 2.97 -27.50 10.49
N GLY A 186 3.47 -27.34 9.25
CA GLY A 186 3.22 -28.29 8.16
C GLY A 186 1.75 -28.35 7.70
N ARG A 187 0.92 -27.32 8.04
CA ARG A 187 -0.50 -27.23 7.69
C ARG A 187 -0.66 -26.54 6.32
N THR A 188 -0.32 -27.26 5.25
CA THR A 188 -0.39 -26.75 3.87
C THR A 188 -1.82 -26.34 3.45
N ASP A 189 -2.84 -26.96 4.04
CA ASP A 189 -4.24 -26.60 3.87
C ASP A 189 -4.54 -25.16 4.35
N ARG A 190 -4.07 -24.77 5.54
CA ARG A 190 -4.19 -23.41 6.07
C ARG A 190 -3.30 -22.41 5.34
N LEU A 191 -2.11 -22.86 4.91
CA LEU A 191 -1.20 -22.03 4.11
C LEU A 191 -1.85 -21.61 2.78
N LEU A 192 -2.44 -22.55 2.04
CA LEU A 192 -3.17 -22.23 0.80
C LEU A 192 -4.39 -21.37 1.07
N LEU A 193 -5.11 -21.60 2.17
CA LEU A 193 -6.21 -20.73 2.59
C LEU A 193 -5.73 -19.29 2.80
N ALA A 194 -4.63 -19.08 3.52
CA ALA A 194 -4.08 -17.76 3.77
C ALA A 194 -3.70 -17.03 2.46
N ILE A 195 -3.11 -17.74 1.50
CA ILE A 195 -2.80 -17.20 0.17
C ILE A 195 -4.08 -16.77 -0.55
N VAL A 196 -5.11 -17.59 -0.56
CA VAL A 196 -6.40 -17.27 -1.20
C VAL A 196 -7.04 -16.05 -0.54
N LEU A 197 -7.03 -15.99 0.80
CA LEU A 197 -7.58 -14.86 1.55
C LEU A 197 -6.83 -13.55 1.28
N LEU A 198 -5.50 -13.60 1.19
CA LEU A 198 -4.68 -12.45 0.79
C LEU A 198 -5.00 -11.99 -0.64
N ALA A 199 -5.17 -12.92 -1.58
CA ALA A 199 -5.57 -12.60 -2.95
C ALA A 199 -6.97 -11.97 -3.02
N VAL A 200 -7.93 -12.51 -2.26
CA VAL A 200 -9.29 -11.96 -2.15
C VAL A 200 -9.26 -10.57 -1.51
N LEU A 201 -8.52 -10.39 -0.41
CA LEU A 201 -8.37 -9.10 0.25
C LEU A 201 -7.77 -8.06 -0.72
N GLY A 202 -6.70 -8.42 -1.44
CA GLY A 202 -6.09 -7.56 -2.45
C GLY A 202 -7.07 -7.19 -3.57
N LYS A 203 -7.86 -8.15 -4.06
CA LYS A 203 -8.85 -7.89 -5.11
C LYS A 203 -10.02 -7.04 -4.63
N LEU A 204 -10.50 -7.26 -3.41
CA LEU A 204 -11.57 -6.46 -2.81
C LEU A 204 -11.12 -5.02 -2.60
N THR A 205 -9.91 -4.82 -2.08
CA THR A 205 -9.35 -3.47 -1.89
C THR A 205 -9.12 -2.75 -3.21
N ASP A 206 -8.65 -3.44 -4.26
CA ASP A 206 -8.51 -2.86 -5.62
C ASP A 206 -9.87 -2.45 -6.23
N ALA A 207 -10.94 -3.17 -5.92
CA ALA A 207 -12.28 -2.86 -6.42
C ALA A 207 -12.93 -1.63 -5.75
N LEU A 208 -12.36 -1.13 -4.63
CA LEU A 208 -12.86 0.06 -3.92
C LEU A 208 -12.37 1.39 -4.51
N ILE A 209 -11.36 1.36 -5.36
CA ILE A 209 -10.76 2.52 -6.05
C ILE A 209 -10.98 2.40 -7.58
#